data_9a12a6d2b8d1875e8c82c95ea50c4ee6
#
_entry.id   9a12a6d2b8d1875e8c82c95ea50c4ee6
#
_cell.length_a   1.000
_cell.length_b   1.000
_cell.length_c   1.000
_cell.angle_alpha   90.00
_cell.angle_beta   90.00
_cell.angle_gamma   90.00
#
_symmetry.space_group_name_H-M   'P 1'
#
loop_
_entity.id
_entity.type
_entity.pdbx_description
1 polymer ?
#
loop_
_entity_poly.entity_id
_entity_poly.type
_entity_poly.pdbx_seq_one_letter_code
_entity_poly.pdbx_strand_id
1 'polypeptide(L)'
;EAFNSCIYLAVWADGKHIRTLEGLLSPDGEPSDIQQAFMEESAIQCGFCTPGFLMTAVEILDSGKLYSDAELRKLLSGHLCRCTGYENILKAVKKTMYRRLGMEMPTI
;
A
#
# COMPACT_ATOMS: atom_id res chain seq x y z
N GLU A 1 8.40 3.08 8.25
CA GLU A 1 8.34 4.28 7.41
C GLU A 1 8.73 3.98 5.99
N ALA A 2 7.95 4.46 5.02
CA ALA A 2 8.26 4.29 3.62
C ALA A 2 9.16 5.42 3.12
N PHE A 3 10.14 5.10 2.27
CA PHE A 3 11.03 6.09 1.69
C PHE A 3 11.51 5.63 0.31
N ASN A 4 12.04 6.58 -0.46
CA ASN A 4 12.59 6.28 -1.78
C ASN A 4 14.01 5.75 -1.66
N SER A 5 14.19 4.46 -1.91
CA SER A 5 15.50 3.80 -1.73
C SER A 5 16.60 4.34 -2.64
N CYS A 6 16.22 4.89 -3.79
CA CYS A 6 17.20 5.42 -4.74
C CYS A 6 17.92 6.68 -4.24
N ILE A 7 17.37 7.35 -3.22
CA ILE A 7 17.98 8.55 -2.63
C ILE A 7 18.32 8.35 -1.14
N TYR A 8 18.35 7.10 -0.69
CA TYR A 8 18.61 6.73 0.70
C TYR A 8 20.02 6.16 0.82
N LEU A 9 20.81 6.68 1.77
CA LEU A 9 22.16 6.19 1.98
C LEU A 9 22.13 4.86 2.73
N ALA A 10 22.88 3.87 2.24
CA ALA A 10 22.92 2.53 2.85
C ALA A 10 23.36 2.58 4.32
N VAL A 11 24.21 3.51 4.68
CA VAL A 11 24.68 3.68 6.06
C VAL A 11 23.54 4.03 7.02
N TRP A 12 22.51 4.69 6.54
CA TRP A 12 21.34 5.03 7.36
C TRP A 12 20.51 3.80 7.71
N ALA A 13 20.65 2.72 6.95
CA ALA A 13 19.91 1.47 7.18
C ALA A 13 20.53 0.60 8.27
N ASP A 14 21.72 0.96 8.75
CA ASP A 14 22.39 0.19 9.78
C ASP A 14 21.54 0.07 11.05
N GLY A 15 21.36 -1.15 11.54
CA GLY A 15 20.54 -1.41 12.72
C GLY A 15 19.03 -1.35 12.46
N LYS A 16 18.59 -1.17 11.23
CA LYS A 16 17.17 -1.07 10.89
C LYS A 16 16.67 -2.33 10.18
N HIS A 17 15.39 -2.57 10.31
CA HIS A 17 14.72 -3.65 9.59
C HIS A 17 14.18 -3.10 8.27
N ILE A 18 14.65 -3.65 7.15
CA ILE A 18 14.28 -3.21 5.80
C ILE A 18 13.28 -4.19 5.21
N ARG A 19 12.15 -3.66 4.70
CA ARG A 19 11.17 -4.46 3.99
C ARG A 19 11.01 -3.92 2.58
N THR A 20 11.05 -4.82 1.59
CA THR A 20 10.81 -4.50 0.19
C THR A 20 9.56 -5.21 -0.31
N LEU A 21 9.19 -4.96 -1.56
CA LEU A 21 8.00 -5.57 -2.16
C LEU A 21 8.01 -7.09 -2.06
N GLU A 22 9.14 -7.71 -2.28
CA GLU A 22 9.28 -9.16 -2.26
C GLU A 22 8.94 -9.76 -0.89
N GLY A 23 9.14 -9.00 0.16
CA GLY A 23 8.84 -9.42 1.53
C GLY A 23 7.37 -9.36 1.90
N LEU A 24 6.49 -8.92 0.99
CA LEU A 24 5.05 -8.85 1.26
C LEU A 24 4.35 -10.19 1.03
N LEU A 25 4.97 -11.11 0.30
CA LEU A 25 4.40 -12.45 0.09
C LEU A 25 4.42 -13.23 1.39
N SER A 26 3.41 -14.09 1.57
CA SER A 26 3.41 -15.03 2.69
C SER A 26 4.49 -16.10 2.49
N PRO A 27 4.88 -16.85 3.56
CA PRO A 27 5.93 -17.88 3.43
C PRO A 27 5.67 -18.93 2.37
N ASP A 28 4.41 -19.20 2.01
CA ASP A 28 4.03 -20.15 0.97
C ASP A 28 3.90 -19.51 -0.41
N GLY A 29 4.28 -18.23 -0.55
CA GLY A 29 4.25 -17.52 -1.83
C GLY A 29 2.92 -16.90 -2.19
N GLU A 30 1.92 -16.94 -1.30
CA GLU A 30 0.63 -16.32 -1.54
C GLU A 30 0.71 -14.80 -1.38
N PRO A 31 -0.05 -14.02 -2.18
CA PRO A 31 -0.08 -12.58 -2.03
C PRO A 31 -0.62 -12.16 -0.66
N SER A 32 -0.11 -11.06 -0.12
CA SER A 32 -0.66 -10.46 1.09
C SER A 32 -2.08 -9.92 0.86
N ASP A 33 -2.78 -9.58 1.94
CA ASP A 33 -4.14 -9.04 1.86
C ASP A 33 -4.23 -7.77 1.01
N ILE A 34 -3.27 -6.86 1.13
CA ILE A 34 -3.26 -5.63 0.33
C ILE A 34 -2.97 -5.92 -1.14
N GLN A 35 -2.08 -6.84 -1.44
CA GLN A 35 -1.80 -7.25 -2.81
C GLN A 35 -3.03 -7.88 -3.44
N GLN A 36 -3.73 -8.72 -2.70
CA GLN A 36 -4.95 -9.34 -3.19
C GLN A 36 -6.06 -8.30 -3.40
N ALA A 37 -6.20 -7.33 -2.52
CA ALA A 37 -7.17 -6.25 -2.67
C ALA A 37 -6.89 -5.41 -3.93
N PHE A 38 -5.62 -5.16 -4.25
CA PHE A 38 -5.26 -4.47 -5.49
C PHE A 38 -5.72 -5.24 -6.73
N MET A 39 -5.58 -6.55 -6.70
CA MET A 39 -6.07 -7.40 -7.79
C MET A 39 -7.60 -7.40 -7.89
N GLU A 40 -8.28 -7.56 -6.76
CA GLU A 40 -9.75 -7.62 -6.70
C GLU A 40 -10.40 -6.32 -7.16
N GLU A 41 -9.82 -5.16 -6.82
CA GLU A 41 -10.36 -3.84 -7.17
C GLU A 41 -9.86 -3.32 -8.51
N SER A 42 -9.13 -4.13 -9.27
CA SER A 42 -8.53 -3.71 -10.55
C SER A 42 -7.64 -2.48 -10.40
N ALA A 43 -6.91 -2.40 -9.29
CA ALA A 43 -6.03 -1.28 -9.00
C ALA A 43 -4.69 -1.38 -9.74
N ILE A 44 -4.48 -2.45 -10.47
CA ILE A 44 -3.26 -2.71 -11.25
C ILE A 44 -3.62 -2.71 -12.72
N GLN A 45 -2.90 -1.92 -13.53
CA GLN A 45 -3.00 -1.98 -14.98
C GLN A 45 -1.64 -2.34 -15.56
N CYS A 46 -0.74 -1.38 -15.78
CA CYS A 46 0.60 -1.72 -16.27
C CYS A 46 1.51 -2.28 -15.16
N GLY A 47 1.20 -1.99 -13.90
CA GLY A 47 1.95 -2.49 -12.75
C GLY A 47 3.19 -1.70 -12.38
N PHE A 48 3.54 -0.66 -13.12
CA PHE A 48 4.77 0.10 -12.87
C PHE A 48 4.74 0.89 -11.57
N CYS A 49 3.58 1.51 -11.25
CA CYS A 49 3.42 2.29 -10.02
C CYS A 49 3.10 1.42 -8.80
N THR A 50 2.74 0.17 -9.00
CA THR A 50 2.18 -0.71 -7.97
C THR A 50 3.12 -0.93 -6.79
N PRO A 51 4.44 -1.21 -6.98
CA PRO A 51 5.32 -1.42 -5.84
C PRO A 51 5.37 -0.24 -4.88
N GLY A 52 5.43 0.98 -5.40
CA GLY A 52 5.45 2.18 -4.56
C GLY A 52 4.16 2.35 -3.75
N PHE A 53 3.02 2.20 -4.40
CA PHE A 53 1.73 2.28 -3.71
C PHE A 53 1.58 1.19 -2.66
N LEU A 54 2.04 -0.04 -2.96
CA LEU A 54 1.95 -1.15 -2.00
C LEU A 54 2.79 -0.89 -0.75
N MET A 55 4.01 -0.37 -0.90
CA MET A 55 4.87 -0.09 0.25
C MET A 55 4.30 1.03 1.12
N THR A 56 3.75 2.08 0.52
CA THR A 56 3.06 3.14 1.28
C THR A 56 1.80 2.61 1.95
N ALA A 57 1.05 1.75 1.25
CA ALA A 57 -0.15 1.13 1.84
C ALA A 57 0.20 0.27 3.04
N VAL A 58 1.31 -0.48 3.00
CA VAL A 58 1.78 -1.28 4.14
C VAL A 58 2.06 -0.38 5.34
N GLU A 59 2.71 0.76 5.14
CA GLU A 59 2.95 1.72 6.22
C GLU A 59 1.64 2.22 6.83
N ILE A 60 0.66 2.58 6.00
CA ILE A 60 -0.66 3.04 6.45
C ILE A 60 -1.35 1.95 7.28
N LEU A 61 -1.33 0.71 6.78
CA LEU A 61 -2.01 -0.41 7.44
C LEU A 61 -1.33 -0.81 8.75
N ASP A 62 -0.02 -0.75 8.80
CA ASP A 62 0.75 -1.09 10.00
C ASP A 62 0.53 -0.10 11.14
N SER A 63 0.10 1.13 10.83
CA SER A 63 -0.20 2.13 11.86
C SER A 63 -1.42 1.75 12.71
N GLY A 64 -2.31 0.90 12.20
CA GLY A 64 -3.51 0.48 12.91
C GLY A 64 -4.58 1.56 13.08
N LYS A 65 -4.46 2.68 12.38
CA LYS A 65 -5.39 3.80 12.48
C LYS A 65 -6.41 3.76 11.35
N LEU A 66 -7.58 4.33 11.63
CA LEU A 66 -8.61 4.52 10.61
C LEU A 66 -8.43 5.91 9.99
N TYR A 67 -8.26 5.95 8.68
CA TYR A 67 -8.08 7.19 7.94
C TYR A 67 -9.32 7.47 7.09
N SER A 68 -9.64 8.76 6.93
CA SER A 68 -10.69 9.19 6.01
C SER A 68 -10.19 9.12 4.56
N ASP A 69 -11.11 9.21 3.61
CA ASP A 69 -10.74 9.22 2.19
C ASP A 69 -9.77 10.35 1.85
N ALA A 70 -10.01 11.55 2.41
CA ALA A 70 -9.12 12.69 2.19
C ALA A 70 -7.72 12.44 2.74
N GLU A 71 -7.63 11.84 3.92
CA GLU A 71 -6.34 11.49 4.52
C GLU A 71 -5.59 10.44 3.70
N LEU A 72 -6.30 9.41 3.23
CA LEU A 72 -5.70 8.38 2.38
C LEU A 72 -5.19 8.96 1.06
N ARG A 73 -5.96 9.84 0.43
CA ARG A 73 -5.53 10.51 -0.80
C ARG A 73 -4.25 11.30 -0.58
N LYS A 74 -4.17 11.99 0.55
CA LYS A 74 -2.98 12.77 0.90
C LYS A 74 -1.76 11.87 1.11
N LEU A 75 -1.93 10.78 1.86
CA LEU A 75 -0.84 9.85 2.15
C LEU A 75 -0.34 9.14 0.90
N LEU A 76 -1.23 8.87 -0.06
CA LEU A 76 -0.87 8.20 -1.32
C LEU A 76 -0.39 9.18 -2.40
N SER A 77 -0.45 10.48 -2.15
CA SER A 77 -0.16 11.50 -3.16
C SER A 77 1.29 11.56 -3.64
N GLY A 78 2.22 10.92 -2.91
CA GLY A 78 3.63 10.88 -3.30
C GLY A 78 3.93 9.97 -4.49
N HIS A 79 2.93 9.25 -5.01
CA HIS A 79 3.12 8.33 -6.12
C HIS A 79 2.31 8.77 -7.33
N LEU A 80 2.86 8.49 -8.51
CA LEU A 80 2.23 8.83 -9.78
C LEU A 80 1.76 7.57 -10.49
N CYS A 81 0.54 7.60 -11.02
CA CYS A 81 0.01 6.52 -11.85
C CYS A 81 -0.76 7.12 -13.03
N ARG A 82 -0.31 6.81 -14.22
CA ARG A 82 -0.93 7.29 -15.46
C ARG A 82 -2.14 6.44 -15.88
N CYS A 83 -2.22 5.20 -15.38
CA CYS A 83 -3.18 4.22 -15.87
C CYS A 83 -4.50 4.19 -15.10
N THR A 84 -4.45 4.17 -13.77
CA THR A 84 -5.60 3.82 -12.93
C THR A 84 -6.50 5.00 -12.58
N GLY A 85 -6.02 6.23 -12.62
CA GLY A 85 -6.75 7.39 -12.12
C GLY A 85 -6.90 7.42 -10.61
N TYR A 86 -6.20 6.54 -9.89
CA TYR A 86 -6.07 6.49 -8.42
C TYR A 86 -7.29 5.97 -7.66
N GLU A 87 -8.50 6.03 -8.18
CA GLU A 87 -9.71 5.63 -7.45
C GLU A 87 -9.70 4.17 -7.01
N ASN A 88 -9.30 3.26 -7.90
CA ASN A 88 -9.27 1.84 -7.58
C ASN A 88 -8.18 1.52 -6.54
N ILE A 89 -7.08 2.26 -6.59
CA ILE A 89 -6.00 2.13 -5.58
C ILE A 89 -6.52 2.55 -4.22
N LEU A 90 -7.22 3.69 -4.14
CA LEU A 90 -7.83 4.16 -2.92
C LEU A 90 -8.81 3.13 -2.35
N LYS A 91 -9.66 2.55 -3.20
CA LYS A 91 -10.61 1.52 -2.79
C LYS A 91 -9.90 0.29 -2.22
N ALA A 92 -8.84 -0.16 -2.85
CA ALA A 92 -8.08 -1.33 -2.39
C ALA A 92 -7.48 -1.10 -1.01
N VAL A 93 -6.85 0.05 -0.80
CA VAL A 93 -6.25 0.41 0.49
C VAL A 93 -7.33 0.54 1.57
N LYS A 94 -8.41 1.22 1.26
CA LYS A 94 -9.54 1.42 2.18
C LYS A 94 -10.16 0.09 2.59
N LYS A 95 -10.42 -0.79 1.62
CA LYS A 95 -10.99 -2.12 1.85
C LYS A 95 -10.12 -2.93 2.81
N THR A 96 -8.83 -2.97 2.58
CA THR A 96 -7.89 -3.72 3.43
C THR A 96 -7.81 -3.10 4.82
N MET A 97 -7.80 -1.78 4.92
CA MET A 97 -7.78 -1.07 6.19
C MET A 97 -8.98 -1.46 7.06
N TYR A 98 -10.19 -1.43 6.50
CA TYR A 98 -11.39 -1.79 7.24
C TYR A 98 -11.38 -3.27 7.64
N ARG A 99 -10.92 -4.15 6.77
CA ARG A 99 -10.80 -5.59 7.07
C ARG A 99 -9.86 -5.84 8.25
N ARG A 100 -8.70 -5.19 8.27
CA ARG A 100 -7.72 -5.37 9.34
C ARG A 100 -8.22 -4.84 10.68
N LEU A 101 -9.06 -3.81 10.66
CA LEU A 101 -9.65 -3.24 11.86
C LEU A 101 -10.90 -4.00 12.33
N GLY A 102 -11.35 -4.98 11.56
CA GLY A 102 -12.55 -5.75 11.87
C GLY A 102 -13.85 -4.97 11.67
N MET A 103 -13.83 -3.91 10.88
CA MET A 103 -14.98 -3.05 10.60
C MET A 103 -15.50 -3.30 9.19
N GLU A 104 -16.78 -3.03 8.96
CA GLU A 104 -17.35 -3.06 7.63
C GLU A 104 -17.05 -1.75 6.90
N MET A 105 -16.64 -1.87 5.64
CA MET A 105 -16.43 -0.69 4.80
C MET A 105 -17.78 -0.04 4.48
N PRO A 106 -17.92 1.28 4.68
CA PRO A 106 -19.15 1.97 4.33
C PRO A 106 -19.43 1.82 2.84
N THR A 107 -20.66 1.43 2.51
CA THR A 107 -21.13 1.46 1.13
C THR A 107 -21.64 2.87 0.83
N ILE A 108 -21.14 3.43 -0.24
CA ILE A 108 -21.60 4.73 -0.69
C ILE A 108 -22.59 4.54 -1.81
#